data_e83076d84be747917827680131940b57
#
_entry.id   e83076d84be747917827680131940b57
#
_cell.length_a   1.000
_cell.length_b   1.000
_cell.length_c   1.000
_cell.angle_alpha   90.00
_cell.angle_beta   90.00
_cell.angle_gamma   90.00
#
_symmetry.space_group_name_H-M   'P 1'
#
loop_
_entity.id
_entity.type
_entity.pdbx_description
1 polymer ?
#
loop_
_entity_poly.entity_id
_entity_poly.type
_entity_poly.pdbx_seq_one_letter_code
_entity_poly.pdbx_strand_id
1 'polypeptide(L)'
;LNAILHPGADAVLRFLKVDEAIADADLVMTGEGKIDASTAHGKLPYAMARLCRKRAVPAVALCGILEGEAPGVFTSVLCINPLPVDMPLALNSEVCLSRVASTTEKLIKTIFK
;
A
#
# COMPACT_ATOMS: atom_id res chain seq x y z
N LEU A 1 11.04 -23.76 -24.79
CA LEU A 1 10.16 -22.61 -24.64
C LEU A 1 10.96 -21.38 -24.21
N ASN A 2 10.78 -20.29 -24.92
CA ASN A 2 11.47 -19.02 -24.61
C ASN A 2 10.66 -18.19 -23.60
N ALA A 3 10.28 -18.81 -22.49
CA ALA A 3 9.54 -18.12 -21.45
C ALA A 3 10.50 -17.38 -20.51
N ILE A 4 10.18 -16.13 -20.21
CA ILE A 4 10.90 -15.33 -19.22
C ILE A 4 10.04 -15.25 -17.97
N LEU A 5 10.63 -15.62 -16.81
CA LEU A 5 9.95 -15.53 -15.52
C LEU A 5 10.15 -14.13 -14.95
N HIS A 6 9.07 -13.50 -14.58
CA HIS A 6 9.07 -12.22 -13.86
C HIS A 6 8.39 -12.40 -12.49
N PRO A 7 8.77 -11.62 -11.48
CA PRO A 7 7.98 -11.55 -10.24
C PRO A 7 6.52 -11.23 -10.57
N GLY A 8 5.58 -11.92 -9.92
CA GLY A 8 4.16 -11.79 -10.23
C GLY A 8 3.63 -10.37 -10.09
N ALA A 9 4.06 -9.64 -9.05
CA ALA A 9 3.67 -8.25 -8.84
C ALA A 9 4.15 -7.35 -9.99
N ASP A 10 5.41 -7.48 -10.40
CA ASP A 10 5.95 -6.67 -11.49
C ASP A 10 5.23 -6.95 -12.81
N ALA A 11 4.91 -8.22 -13.08
CA ALA A 11 4.18 -8.61 -14.27
C ALA A 11 2.77 -8.00 -14.30
N VAL A 12 2.06 -8.00 -13.18
CA VAL A 12 0.72 -7.41 -13.07
C VAL A 12 0.77 -5.89 -13.29
N LEU A 13 1.71 -5.21 -12.65
CA LEU A 13 1.86 -3.76 -12.80
C LEU A 13 2.19 -3.38 -14.23
N ARG A 14 3.03 -4.15 -14.89
CA ARG A 14 3.40 -3.92 -16.29
C ARG A 14 2.21 -4.16 -17.23
N PHE A 15 1.48 -5.24 -17.02
CA PHE A 15 0.31 -5.58 -17.83
C PHE A 15 -0.77 -4.49 -17.74
N LEU A 16 -1.01 -3.95 -16.55
CA LEU A 16 -2.00 -2.90 -16.31
C LEU A 16 -1.50 -1.49 -16.66
N LYS A 17 -0.25 -1.36 -17.11
CA LYS A 17 0.37 -0.06 -17.43
C LYS A 17 0.31 0.93 -16.27
N VAL A 18 0.53 0.44 -15.06
CA VAL A 18 0.44 1.23 -13.84
C VAL A 18 1.48 2.34 -13.82
N ASP A 19 2.66 2.11 -14.39
CA ASP A 19 3.72 3.12 -14.48
C ASP A 19 3.22 4.40 -15.20
N GLU A 20 2.46 4.25 -16.27
CA GLU A 20 1.86 5.39 -16.98
C GLU A 20 0.81 6.11 -16.11
N ALA A 21 -0.01 5.34 -15.40
CA ALA A 21 -1.04 5.90 -14.52
C ALA A 21 -0.42 6.68 -13.36
N ILE A 22 0.70 6.22 -12.81
CA ILE A 22 1.40 6.88 -11.71
C ILE A 22 2.03 8.21 -12.13
N ALA A 23 2.44 8.34 -13.39
CA ALA A 23 3.20 9.49 -13.86
C ALA A 23 2.52 10.85 -13.56
N ASP A 24 1.20 10.90 -13.60
CA ASP A 24 0.42 12.12 -13.35
C ASP A 24 -0.23 12.15 -11.95
N ALA A 25 0.08 11.19 -11.09
CA ALA A 25 -0.52 11.13 -9.77
C ALA A 25 0.20 12.05 -8.78
N ASP A 26 -0.55 12.69 -7.90
CA ASP A 26 -0.02 13.47 -6.78
C ASP A 26 0.27 12.58 -5.56
N LEU A 27 -0.43 11.47 -5.46
CA LEU A 27 -0.33 10.52 -4.37
C LEU A 27 -0.84 9.16 -4.85
N VAL A 28 -0.15 8.11 -4.46
CA VAL A 28 -0.64 6.74 -4.66
C VAL A 28 -0.92 6.13 -3.30
N MET A 29 -2.08 5.55 -3.15
CA MET A 29 -2.46 4.81 -1.95
C MET A 29 -2.60 3.33 -2.29
N THR A 30 -2.04 2.49 -1.46
CA THR A 30 -2.15 1.04 -1.58
C THR A 30 -2.59 0.44 -0.25
N GLY A 31 -3.10 -0.77 -0.28
CA GLY A 31 -3.60 -1.43 0.91
C GLY A 31 -3.13 -2.88 1.01
N GLU A 32 -2.95 -3.33 2.25
CA GLU A 32 -2.60 -4.70 2.57
C GLU A 32 -3.21 -5.06 3.92
N GLY A 33 -3.62 -6.32 4.09
CA GLY A 33 -4.12 -6.78 5.38
C GLY A 33 -3.06 -6.68 6.47
N LYS A 34 -1.83 -7.08 6.16
CA LYS A 34 -0.70 -7.04 7.08
C LYS A 34 0.55 -6.58 6.34
N ILE A 35 1.24 -5.61 6.93
CA ILE A 35 2.55 -5.17 6.45
C ILE A 35 3.60 -5.57 7.48
N ASP A 36 4.65 -6.22 7.02
CA ASP A 36 5.81 -6.65 7.80
C ASP A 36 7.04 -6.70 6.90
N ALA A 37 8.15 -7.24 7.41
CA ALA A 37 9.38 -7.34 6.63
C ALA A 37 9.21 -8.16 5.34
N SER A 38 8.28 -9.15 5.31
CA SER A 38 8.02 -9.97 4.13
C SER A 38 7.37 -9.20 2.98
N THR A 39 6.79 -8.04 3.25
CA THR A 39 6.18 -7.19 2.23
C THR A 39 7.21 -6.78 1.16
N ALA A 40 8.48 -6.63 1.54
CA ALA A 40 9.57 -6.33 0.61
C ALA A 40 9.90 -7.49 -0.35
N HIS A 41 9.37 -8.69 -0.10
CA HIS A 41 9.68 -9.89 -0.88
C HIS A 41 8.63 -10.15 -1.98
N GLY A 42 8.48 -9.21 -2.91
CA GLY A 42 7.69 -9.40 -4.12
C GLY A 42 6.19 -9.16 -3.98
N LYS A 43 5.71 -8.63 -2.87
CA LYS A 43 4.30 -8.29 -2.71
C LYS A 43 3.92 -7.04 -3.52
N LEU A 44 2.69 -7.00 -3.98
CA LEU A 44 2.20 -5.95 -4.87
C LEU A 44 2.35 -4.52 -4.29
N PRO A 45 2.01 -4.24 -3.04
CA PRO A 45 2.19 -2.89 -2.49
C PRO A 45 3.65 -2.42 -2.53
N TYR A 46 4.59 -3.31 -2.27
CA TYR A 46 6.02 -2.96 -2.35
C TYR A 46 6.45 -2.64 -3.78
N ALA A 47 6.04 -3.46 -4.75
CA ALA A 47 6.34 -3.22 -6.16
C ALA A 47 5.73 -1.90 -6.65
N MET A 48 4.51 -1.60 -6.22
CA MET A 48 3.83 -0.33 -6.50
C MET A 48 4.62 0.86 -5.95
N ALA A 49 5.04 0.76 -4.70
CA ALA A 49 5.80 1.83 -4.05
C ALA A 49 7.17 2.06 -4.72
N ARG A 50 7.81 1.00 -5.21
CA ARG A 50 9.05 1.14 -5.97
C ARG A 50 8.84 1.92 -7.27
N LEU A 51 7.76 1.66 -7.99
CA LEU A 51 7.41 2.44 -9.19
C LEU A 51 7.17 3.91 -8.84
N CYS A 52 6.43 4.16 -7.77
CA CYS A 52 6.18 5.51 -7.29
C CYS A 52 7.48 6.25 -6.99
N ARG A 53 8.43 5.57 -6.35
CA ARG A 53 9.73 6.15 -6.03
C ARG A 53 10.52 6.54 -7.27
N LYS A 54 10.46 5.74 -8.33
CA LYS A 54 11.09 6.08 -9.62
C LYS A 54 10.49 7.32 -10.24
N ARG A 55 9.22 7.57 -10.02
CA ARG A 55 8.48 8.71 -10.57
C ARG A 55 8.43 9.91 -9.62
N ALA A 56 9.08 9.82 -8.47
CA ALA A 56 9.01 10.83 -7.42
C ALA A 56 7.58 11.15 -6.96
N VAL A 57 6.72 10.13 -6.95
CA VAL A 57 5.34 10.22 -6.47
C VAL A 57 5.27 9.59 -5.08
N PRO A 58 4.69 10.27 -4.09
CA PRO A 58 4.56 9.68 -2.75
C PRO A 58 3.62 8.47 -2.78
N ALA A 59 4.00 7.42 -2.05
CA ALA A 59 3.22 6.20 -1.90
C ALA A 59 2.94 5.94 -0.43
N VAL A 60 1.67 5.89 -0.08
CA VAL A 60 1.21 5.60 1.28
C VAL A 60 0.51 4.26 1.29
N ALA A 61 0.88 3.41 2.23
CA ALA A 61 0.22 2.13 2.44
C ALA A 61 -0.71 2.20 3.65
N LEU A 62 -1.92 1.68 3.48
CA LEU A 62 -2.84 1.43 4.58
C LEU A 62 -2.80 -0.07 4.90
N CYS A 63 -2.77 -0.42 6.18
CA CYS A 63 -2.78 -1.82 6.58
C CYS A 63 -3.70 -2.05 7.78
N GLY A 64 -4.16 -3.29 7.90
CA GLY A 64 -4.92 -3.72 9.08
C GLY A 64 -4.00 -4.01 10.25
N ILE A 65 -2.81 -4.54 9.99
CA ILE A 65 -1.79 -4.85 10.98
C ILE A 65 -0.43 -4.41 10.44
N LEU A 66 0.32 -3.70 11.26
CA LEU A 66 1.73 -3.40 11.01
C LEU A 66 2.57 -4.17 12.04
N GLU A 67 3.43 -5.05 11.58
CA GLU A 67 4.29 -5.86 12.42
C GLU A 67 5.75 -5.53 12.17
N GLY A 68 6.42 -5.05 13.19
CA GLY A 68 7.82 -4.62 13.08
C GLY A 68 7.95 -3.30 12.30
N GLU A 69 9.09 -3.12 11.67
CA GLU A 69 9.33 -1.92 10.85
C GLU A 69 8.72 -2.07 9.46
N ALA A 70 8.08 -1.02 8.99
CA ALA A 70 7.59 -0.96 7.62
C ALA A 70 8.77 -0.84 6.64
N PRO A 71 8.67 -1.45 5.44
CA PRO A 71 9.68 -1.23 4.40
C PRO A 71 9.84 0.26 4.07
N GLY A 72 11.09 0.70 3.98
CA GLY A 72 11.43 2.13 3.77
C GLY A 72 11.07 2.67 2.39
N VAL A 73 10.52 1.85 1.51
CA VAL A 73 10.08 2.26 0.18
C VAL A 73 8.81 3.13 0.21
N PHE A 74 7.99 2.98 1.25
CA PHE A 74 6.78 3.78 1.42
C PHE A 74 7.11 5.15 1.99
N THR A 75 6.40 6.16 1.53
CA THR A 75 6.45 7.49 2.14
C THR A 75 5.90 7.46 3.56
N SER A 76 4.82 6.70 3.74
CA SER A 76 4.22 6.46 5.05
C SER A 76 3.45 5.15 5.03
N VAL A 77 3.34 4.51 6.19
CA VAL A 77 2.49 3.34 6.41
C VAL A 77 1.57 3.64 7.58
N LEU A 78 0.28 3.50 7.36
CA LEU A 78 -0.75 3.81 8.35
C LEU A 78 -1.56 2.55 8.67
N CYS A 79 -1.55 2.16 9.93
CA CYS A 79 -2.43 1.10 10.42
C CYS A 79 -3.81 1.69 10.71
N ILE A 80 -4.85 1.11 10.12
CA ILE A 80 -6.22 1.62 10.30
C ILE A 80 -6.86 1.18 11.62
N ASN A 81 -6.32 0.14 12.25
CA ASN A 81 -6.86 -0.40 13.50
C ASN A 81 -6.09 0.11 14.70
N PRO A 82 -6.77 0.50 15.80
CA PRO A 82 -6.09 0.86 17.03
C PRO A 82 -5.41 -0.36 17.66
N LEU A 83 -4.36 -0.11 18.43
CA LEU A 83 -3.63 -1.14 19.15
C LEU A 83 -4.16 -1.27 20.59
N PRO A 84 -4.25 -2.49 21.13
CA PRO A 84 -4.05 -3.77 20.45
C PRO A 84 -5.17 -4.06 19.44
N VAL A 85 -4.85 -4.77 18.35
CA VAL A 85 -5.83 -5.06 17.31
C VAL A 85 -6.82 -6.12 17.80
N ASP A 86 -8.10 -5.76 17.78
CA ASP A 86 -9.21 -6.68 18.01
C ASP A 86 -9.55 -7.34 16.66
N MET A 87 -9.16 -8.60 16.49
CA MET A 87 -9.29 -9.28 15.21
C MET A 87 -10.73 -9.46 14.74
N PRO A 88 -11.69 -9.91 15.58
CA PRO A 88 -13.09 -9.97 15.15
C PRO A 88 -13.63 -8.64 14.65
N LEU A 89 -13.29 -7.56 15.32
CA LEU A 89 -13.71 -6.22 14.93
C LEU A 89 -12.99 -5.76 13.65
N ALA A 90 -11.68 -6.01 13.56
CA ALA A 90 -10.88 -5.64 12.38
C ALA A 90 -11.33 -6.38 11.10
N LEU A 91 -11.85 -7.59 11.24
CA LEU A 91 -12.36 -8.40 10.12
C LEU A 91 -13.82 -8.08 9.76
N ASN A 92 -14.50 -7.26 10.55
CA ASN A 92 -15.84 -6.80 10.21
C ASN A 92 -15.78 -5.80 9.06
N SER A 93 -16.50 -6.07 7.97
CA SER A 93 -16.40 -5.26 6.76
C SER A 93 -16.85 -3.81 6.96
N GLU A 94 -17.89 -3.56 7.73
CA GLU A 94 -18.38 -2.20 7.99
C GLU A 94 -17.35 -1.40 8.82
N VAL A 95 -16.76 -2.03 9.83
CA VAL A 95 -15.72 -1.42 10.65
C VAL A 95 -14.49 -1.11 9.79
N CYS A 96 -14.07 -2.06 8.97
CA CYS A 96 -12.93 -1.89 8.07
C CYS A 96 -13.16 -0.70 7.12
N LEU A 97 -14.30 -0.65 6.45
CA LEU A 97 -14.64 0.43 5.52
C LEU A 97 -14.63 1.79 6.24
N SER A 98 -15.22 1.86 7.42
CA SER A 98 -15.25 3.09 8.22
C SER A 98 -13.85 3.55 8.60
N ARG A 99 -12.99 2.64 9.01
CA ARG A 99 -11.61 2.94 9.41
C ARG A 99 -10.73 3.35 8.23
N VAL A 100 -10.89 2.69 7.08
CA VAL A 100 -10.20 3.09 5.85
C VAL A 100 -10.61 4.50 5.46
N ALA A 101 -11.90 4.79 5.46
CA ALA A 101 -12.41 6.11 5.11
C ALA A 101 -11.89 7.20 6.05
N SER A 102 -11.95 6.94 7.35
CA SER A 102 -11.47 7.89 8.37
C SER A 102 -9.97 8.15 8.27
N THR A 103 -9.18 7.09 8.09
CA THR A 103 -7.72 7.20 7.95
C THR A 103 -7.35 7.96 6.69
N THR A 104 -8.02 7.66 5.58
CA THR A 104 -7.81 8.34 4.30
C THR A 104 -8.16 9.82 4.40
N GLU A 105 -9.28 10.16 5.02
CA GLU A 105 -9.69 11.55 5.20
C GLU A 105 -8.66 12.35 5.99
N LYS A 106 -8.18 11.80 7.09
CA LYS A 106 -7.14 12.44 7.91
C LYS A 106 -5.84 12.64 7.13
N LEU A 107 -5.44 11.63 6.36
CA LEU A 107 -4.25 11.70 5.53
C LEU A 107 -4.37 12.82 4.49
N ILE A 108 -5.46 12.84 3.75
CA ILE A 108 -5.68 13.83 2.69
C ILE A 108 -5.70 15.25 3.26
N LYS A 109 -6.38 15.47 4.37
CA LYS A 109 -6.40 16.77 5.05
C LYS A 109 -5.02 17.22 5.53
N THR A 110 -4.16 16.28 5.87
CA THR A 110 -2.80 16.57 6.31
C THR A 110 -1.88 16.94 5.14
N ILE A 111 -1.99 16.22 4.03
CA ILE A 111 -1.12 16.39 2.85
C ILE A 111 -1.54 17.58 1.99
N PHE A 112 -2.84 17.71 1.73
CA PHE A 112 -3.41 18.73 0.83
C PHE A 112 -4.12 19.83 1.62
N LYS A 113 -3.36 20.53 2.40
CA LYS A 113 -3.88 21.70 3.15
C LYS A 113 -4.19 22.89 2.26
#